data_07073fdb7f23bbd41853ba8af42563a4
#
_entry.id   07073fdb7f23bbd41853ba8af42563a4
#
_cell.length_a   1.000
_cell.length_b   1.000
_cell.length_c   1.000
_cell.angle_alpha   90.00
_cell.angle_beta   90.00
_cell.angle_gamma   90.00
#
_symmetry.space_group_name_H-M   'P 1'
#
loop_
_entity.id
_entity.type
_entity.pdbx_description
1 polymer ?
#
loop_
_entity_poly.entity_id
_entity_poly.type
_entity_poly.pdbx_seq_one_letter_code
_entity_poly.pdbx_strand_id
1 'polypeptide(L)'
;MRQFGELEAVIMDRLWEWGRPALVREVVDDLSRDRSIAYTTVMTVMENLHRKGWLRRQRDGRAWRYEPTGSRSGYTAALMSEALATNPDRRTALAHFVLQMSPHDAALLREALEGTPPPSAQAPSAPAPSAQAPSAEGEER
;
A
#
# COMPACT_ATOMS: atom_id res chain seq x y z
N MET A 1 10.69 4.50 0.17
CA MET A 1 9.56 3.70 -0.33
C MET A 1 9.39 3.97 -1.81
N ARG A 2 9.36 2.97 -2.62
CA ARG A 2 9.15 3.16 -4.05
C ARG A 2 7.66 3.23 -4.37
N GLN A 3 7.31 4.12 -5.29
CA GLN A 3 5.98 4.10 -5.89
C GLN A 3 5.71 2.72 -6.52
N PHE A 4 4.47 2.29 -6.48
CA PHE A 4 4.09 1.03 -7.10
C PHE A 4 4.42 1.00 -8.59
N GLY A 5 4.85 -0.17 -9.08
CA GLY A 5 4.86 -0.45 -10.50
C GLY A 5 3.44 -0.43 -11.07
N GLU A 6 3.32 -0.36 -12.40
CA GLU A 6 2.03 -0.25 -13.07
C GLU A 6 1.05 -1.36 -12.68
N LEU A 7 1.48 -2.60 -12.73
CA LEU A 7 0.62 -3.74 -12.36
C LEU A 7 0.36 -3.82 -10.87
N GLU A 8 1.35 -3.51 -10.04
CA GLU A 8 1.17 -3.41 -8.59
C GLU A 8 0.10 -2.38 -8.23
N ALA A 9 0.12 -1.21 -8.87
CA ALA A 9 -0.86 -0.15 -8.65
C ALA A 9 -2.28 -0.58 -9.04
N VAL A 10 -2.43 -1.24 -10.18
CA VAL A 10 -3.73 -1.74 -10.66
C VAL A 10 -4.29 -2.78 -9.68
N ILE A 11 -3.48 -3.70 -9.21
CA ILE A 11 -3.91 -4.73 -8.25
C ILE A 11 -4.30 -4.09 -6.93
N MET A 12 -3.49 -3.19 -6.39
CA MET A 12 -3.79 -2.51 -5.14
C MET A 12 -5.07 -1.68 -5.24
N ASP A 13 -5.31 -0.99 -6.35
CA ASP A 13 -6.53 -0.24 -6.58
C ASP A 13 -7.78 -1.12 -6.53
N ARG A 14 -7.72 -2.30 -7.13
CA ARG A 14 -8.82 -3.26 -7.08
C ARG A 14 -9.09 -3.75 -5.65
N LEU A 15 -8.04 -4.09 -4.92
CA LEU A 15 -8.18 -4.59 -3.56
C LEU A 15 -8.71 -3.51 -2.60
N TRP A 16 -8.29 -2.26 -2.75
CA TRP A 16 -8.86 -1.15 -1.99
C TRP A 16 -10.33 -0.90 -2.33
N GLU A 17 -10.67 -0.97 -3.61
CA GLU A 17 -12.04 -0.78 -4.07
C GLU A 17 -12.98 -1.88 -3.54
N TRP A 18 -12.53 -3.14 -3.55
CA TRP A 18 -13.35 -4.24 -3.06
C TRP A 18 -13.53 -4.23 -1.54
N GLY A 19 -12.55 -3.75 -0.79
CA GLY A 19 -12.63 -3.62 0.66
C GLY A 19 -12.79 -4.95 1.41
N ARG A 20 -12.35 -6.05 0.82
CA ARG A 20 -12.42 -7.40 1.39
C ARG A 20 -11.23 -8.24 0.96
N PRO A 21 -10.89 -9.30 1.73
CA PRO A 21 -9.89 -10.26 1.27
C PRO A 21 -10.27 -10.90 -0.08
N ALA A 22 -9.30 -11.11 -0.94
CA ALA A 22 -9.50 -11.65 -2.27
C ALA A 22 -8.48 -12.74 -2.62
N LEU A 23 -8.94 -13.72 -3.38
CA LEU A 23 -8.09 -14.75 -3.96
C LEU A 23 -7.34 -14.20 -5.17
N VAL A 24 -6.16 -14.73 -5.45
CA VAL A 24 -5.42 -14.41 -6.69
C VAL A 24 -6.30 -14.62 -7.93
N ARG A 25 -7.07 -15.69 -7.97
CA ARG A 25 -7.97 -15.99 -9.09
C ARG A 25 -9.01 -14.90 -9.32
N GLU A 26 -9.57 -14.32 -8.27
CA GLU A 26 -10.54 -13.22 -8.39
C GLU A 26 -9.90 -12.00 -9.04
N VAL A 27 -8.67 -11.70 -8.69
CA VAL A 27 -7.91 -10.60 -9.30
C VAL A 27 -7.60 -10.89 -10.76
N VAL A 28 -7.17 -12.10 -11.08
CA VAL A 28 -6.91 -12.53 -12.46
C VAL A 28 -8.18 -12.40 -13.31
N ASP A 29 -9.30 -12.88 -12.82
CA ASP A 29 -10.59 -12.84 -13.55
C ASP A 29 -11.01 -11.39 -13.81
N ASP A 30 -10.85 -10.50 -12.85
CA ASP A 30 -11.16 -9.08 -13.02
C ASP A 30 -10.24 -8.41 -14.04
N LEU A 31 -8.95 -8.59 -13.94
CA LEU A 31 -7.98 -7.97 -14.85
C LEU A 31 -8.06 -8.55 -16.27
N SER A 32 -8.47 -9.80 -16.41
CA SER A 32 -8.60 -10.47 -17.71
C SER A 32 -9.72 -9.90 -18.58
N ARG A 33 -10.61 -9.09 -18.01
CA ARG A 33 -11.65 -8.38 -18.78
C ARG A 33 -11.07 -7.32 -19.72
N ASP A 34 -9.98 -6.69 -19.29
CA ASP A 34 -9.41 -5.53 -19.97
C ASP A 34 -8.05 -5.85 -20.63
N ARG A 35 -7.41 -6.93 -20.23
CA ARG A 35 -6.08 -7.29 -20.70
C ARG A 35 -5.84 -8.79 -20.64
N SER A 36 -4.91 -9.27 -21.44
CA SER A 36 -4.41 -10.63 -21.33
C SER A 36 -3.35 -10.69 -20.24
N ILE A 37 -3.61 -11.44 -19.19
CA ILE A 37 -2.69 -11.56 -18.06
C ILE A 37 -2.67 -12.99 -17.55
N ALA A 38 -1.46 -13.50 -17.27
CA ALA A 38 -1.29 -14.84 -16.72
C ALA A 38 -1.52 -14.87 -15.23
N TYR A 39 -2.11 -15.95 -14.73
CA TYR A 39 -2.30 -16.21 -13.31
C TYR A 39 -0.98 -16.11 -12.53
N THR A 40 0.09 -16.71 -13.04
CA THR A 40 1.42 -16.70 -12.40
C THR A 40 2.00 -15.30 -12.30
N THR A 41 1.71 -14.41 -13.24
CA THR A 41 2.16 -13.01 -13.20
C THR A 41 1.47 -12.29 -12.05
N VAL A 42 0.16 -12.40 -11.92
CA VAL A 42 -0.61 -11.79 -10.83
C VAL A 42 -0.18 -12.36 -9.48
N MET A 43 -0.03 -13.67 -9.39
CA MET A 43 0.42 -14.33 -8.17
C MET A 43 1.77 -13.80 -7.70
N THR A 44 2.74 -13.69 -8.60
CA THR A 44 4.07 -13.18 -8.30
C THR A 44 4.03 -11.73 -7.81
N VAL A 45 3.22 -10.88 -8.45
CA VAL A 45 3.06 -9.49 -8.03
C VAL A 45 2.42 -9.40 -6.66
N MET A 46 1.39 -10.18 -6.38
CA MET A 46 0.73 -10.19 -5.08
C MET A 46 1.64 -10.73 -3.97
N GLU A 47 2.44 -11.74 -4.25
CA GLU A 47 3.47 -12.21 -3.31
C GLU A 47 4.52 -11.14 -3.02
N ASN A 48 4.93 -10.39 -4.03
CA ASN A 48 5.87 -9.28 -3.85
C ASN A 48 5.26 -8.15 -3.01
N LEU A 49 4.00 -7.80 -3.24
CA LEU A 49 3.28 -6.83 -2.42
C LEU A 49 3.15 -7.29 -0.96
N HIS A 50 2.91 -8.57 -0.74
CA HIS A 50 2.91 -9.16 0.59
C HIS A 50 4.28 -9.06 1.26
N ARG A 51 5.33 -9.38 0.53
CA ARG A 51 6.71 -9.32 1.04
C ARG A 51 7.13 -7.89 1.40
N LYS A 52 6.66 -6.92 0.62
CA LYS A 52 6.90 -5.49 0.87
C LYS A 52 6.06 -4.93 2.03
N GLY A 53 5.10 -5.69 2.55
CA GLY A 53 4.24 -5.29 3.65
C GLY A 53 2.96 -4.55 3.25
N TRP A 54 2.65 -4.45 1.97
CA TRP A 54 1.43 -3.78 1.48
C TRP A 54 0.19 -4.64 1.53
N LEU A 55 0.35 -5.97 1.45
CA LEU A 55 -0.70 -6.95 1.58
C LEU A 55 -0.42 -7.86 2.77
N ARG A 56 -1.46 -8.22 3.47
CA ARG A 56 -1.46 -9.36 4.39
C ARG A 56 -2.27 -10.48 3.76
N ARG A 57 -2.04 -11.69 4.19
CA ARG A 57 -2.74 -12.86 3.67
C ARG A 57 -3.17 -13.79 4.77
N GLN A 58 -4.27 -14.48 4.51
CA GLN A 58 -4.80 -15.53 5.35
C GLN A 58 -5.01 -16.78 4.53
N ARG A 59 -4.81 -17.92 5.16
CA ARG A 59 -5.06 -19.20 4.52
C ARG A 59 -6.56 -19.46 4.42
N ASP A 60 -6.99 -19.87 3.24
CA ASP A 60 -8.35 -20.34 2.97
C ASP A 60 -8.28 -21.66 2.20
N GLY A 61 -8.34 -22.77 2.94
CA GLY A 61 -8.09 -24.08 2.35
C GLY A 61 -6.65 -24.18 1.83
N ARG A 62 -6.48 -24.42 0.52
CA ARG A 62 -5.18 -24.48 -0.17
C ARG A 62 -4.76 -23.17 -0.79
N ALA A 63 -5.62 -22.17 -0.74
CA ALA A 63 -5.40 -20.86 -1.32
C ALA A 63 -5.08 -19.82 -0.25
N TRP A 64 -4.55 -18.70 -0.70
CA TRP A 64 -4.33 -17.51 0.11
C TRP A 64 -5.32 -16.43 -0.28
N ARG A 65 -5.92 -15.77 0.72
CA ARG A 65 -6.67 -14.53 0.55
C ARG A 65 -5.81 -13.36 0.96
N TYR A 66 -5.77 -12.36 0.12
CA TYR A 66 -4.96 -11.16 0.30
C TYR A 66 -5.84 -9.95 0.55
N GLU A 67 -5.42 -9.07 1.44
CA GLU A 67 -6.04 -7.78 1.66
C GLU A 67 -4.99 -6.71 1.95
N PRO A 68 -5.29 -5.43 1.65
CA PRO A 68 -4.37 -4.33 1.97
C PRO A 68 -4.13 -4.22 3.47
N THR A 69 -2.90 -3.89 3.85
CA THR A 69 -2.52 -3.61 5.25
C THR A 69 -2.91 -2.20 5.68
N GLY A 70 -3.12 -1.30 4.74
CA GLY A 70 -3.51 0.08 4.99
C GLY A 70 -4.36 0.65 3.86
N SER A 71 -4.86 1.87 4.05
CA SER A 71 -5.72 2.55 3.09
C SER A 71 -4.95 3.16 1.92
N ARG A 72 -5.66 3.45 0.83
CA ARG A 72 -5.12 4.23 -0.30
C ARG A 72 -4.60 5.60 0.16
N SER A 73 -5.35 6.28 1.02
CA SER A 73 -4.93 7.58 1.58
C SER A 73 -3.66 7.48 2.41
N GLY A 74 -3.52 6.41 3.20
CA GLY A 74 -2.29 6.14 3.94
C GLY A 74 -1.09 5.89 3.02
N TYR A 75 -1.29 5.16 1.92
CA TYR A 75 -0.25 4.97 0.90
C TYR A 75 0.18 6.30 0.26
N THR A 76 -0.79 7.12 -0.14
CA THR A 76 -0.51 8.45 -0.72
C THR A 76 0.26 9.32 0.26
N ALA A 77 -0.16 9.38 1.52
CA ALA A 77 0.52 10.14 2.56
C ALA A 77 1.97 9.65 2.78
N ALA A 78 2.19 8.35 2.75
CA ALA A 78 3.53 7.78 2.86
C ALA A 78 4.44 8.20 1.70
N LEU A 79 3.92 8.20 0.46
CA LEU A 79 4.66 8.69 -0.71
C LEU A 79 5.02 10.17 -0.59
N MET A 80 4.08 10.99 -0.13
CA MET A 80 4.31 12.42 0.09
C MET A 80 5.41 12.66 1.12
N SER A 81 5.37 11.96 2.23
CA SER A 81 6.38 12.04 3.29
C SER A 81 7.76 11.62 2.79
N GLU A 82 7.81 10.58 2.01
CA GLU A 82 9.06 10.07 1.46
C GLU A 82 9.67 11.03 0.44
N ALA A 83 8.84 11.57 -0.45
CA ALA A 83 9.30 12.59 -1.40
C ALA A 83 9.88 13.81 -0.67
N LEU A 84 9.20 14.28 0.38
CA LEU A 84 9.68 15.40 1.19
C LEU A 84 11.01 15.08 1.89
N ALA A 85 11.17 13.85 2.39
CA ALA A 85 12.39 13.43 3.10
C ALA A 85 13.62 13.38 2.21
N THR A 86 13.46 13.25 0.90
CA THR A 86 14.60 13.23 -0.05
C THR A 86 15.21 14.61 -0.31
N ASN A 87 14.50 15.69 0.04
CA ASN A 87 14.98 17.05 -0.17
C ASN A 87 15.64 17.57 1.11
N PRO A 88 16.93 17.98 1.05
CA PRO A 88 17.61 18.54 2.21
C PRO A 88 17.03 19.89 2.67
N ASP A 89 16.37 20.65 1.79
CA ASP A 89 15.67 21.88 2.11
C ASP A 89 14.15 21.67 2.17
N ARG A 90 13.70 21.12 3.28
CA ARG A 90 12.27 20.81 3.49
C ARG A 90 11.41 22.06 3.49
N ARG A 91 11.89 23.16 4.03
CA ARG A 91 11.15 24.42 4.11
C ARG A 91 10.80 24.93 2.71
N THR A 92 11.76 24.99 1.82
CA THR A 92 11.55 25.48 0.45
C THR A 92 10.65 24.50 -0.34
N ALA A 93 10.86 23.20 -0.16
CA ALA A 93 10.00 22.19 -0.79
C ALA A 93 8.52 22.34 -0.39
N LEU A 94 8.26 22.54 0.89
CA LEU A 94 6.90 22.76 1.41
C LEU A 94 6.30 24.07 0.89
N ALA A 95 7.10 25.14 0.83
CA ALA A 95 6.63 26.43 0.30
C ALA A 95 6.23 26.31 -1.18
N HIS A 96 7.04 25.64 -1.99
CA HIS A 96 6.71 25.37 -3.40
C HIS A 96 5.45 24.52 -3.55
N PHE A 97 5.29 23.52 -2.71
CA PHE A 97 4.12 22.65 -2.72
C PHE A 97 2.84 23.44 -2.43
N VAL A 98 2.86 24.28 -1.41
CA VAL A 98 1.71 25.13 -1.05
C VAL A 98 1.34 26.08 -2.19
N LEU A 99 2.33 26.66 -2.88
CA LEU A 99 2.09 27.55 -4.01
C LEU A 99 1.42 26.86 -5.22
N GLN A 100 1.62 25.57 -5.35
CA GLN A 100 1.03 24.75 -6.43
C GLN A 100 -0.36 24.23 -6.09
N MET A 101 -0.78 24.36 -4.84
CA MET A 101 -2.07 23.83 -4.39
C MET A 101 -3.24 24.64 -4.99
N SER A 102 -4.33 23.94 -5.29
CA SER A 102 -5.60 24.57 -5.58
C SER A 102 -6.15 25.27 -4.31
N PRO A 103 -7.01 26.29 -4.45
CA PRO A 103 -7.68 26.88 -3.28
C PRO A 103 -8.46 25.85 -2.45
N HIS A 104 -9.05 24.86 -3.10
CA HIS A 104 -9.76 23.78 -2.42
C HIS A 104 -8.82 22.92 -1.56
N ASP A 105 -7.70 22.46 -2.13
CA ASP A 105 -6.72 21.66 -1.40
C ASP A 105 -6.08 22.45 -0.25
N ALA A 106 -5.82 23.74 -0.48
CA ALA A 106 -5.31 24.62 0.57
C ALA A 106 -6.28 24.73 1.76
N ALA A 107 -7.59 24.81 1.49
CA ALA A 107 -8.61 24.81 2.53
C ALA A 107 -8.62 23.50 3.32
N LEU A 108 -8.53 22.35 2.63
CA LEU A 108 -8.46 21.03 3.26
C LEU A 108 -7.21 20.91 4.14
N LEU A 109 -6.08 21.41 3.67
CA LEU A 109 -4.84 21.41 4.44
C LEU A 109 -4.96 22.27 5.72
N ARG A 110 -5.59 23.44 5.64
CA ARG A 110 -5.84 24.29 6.81
C ARG A 110 -6.70 23.58 7.86
N GLU A 111 -7.77 22.91 7.43
CA GLU A 111 -8.62 22.11 8.33
C GLU A 111 -7.81 21.01 9.02
N ALA A 112 -6.97 20.31 8.28
CA ALA A 112 -6.12 19.25 8.84
C ALA A 112 -5.12 19.79 9.85
N LEU A 113 -4.52 20.96 9.60
CA LEU A 113 -3.56 21.59 10.51
C LEU A 113 -4.22 22.15 11.78
N GLU A 114 -5.49 22.53 11.71
CA GLU A 114 -6.24 23.06 12.84
C GLU A 114 -6.76 21.99 13.81
N GLY A 115 -6.46 20.72 13.53
CA GLY A 115 -6.58 19.67 14.54
C GLY A 115 -7.87 18.89 14.54
N THR A 116 -8.59 18.82 13.42
CA THR A 116 -9.62 17.79 13.25
C THR A 116 -9.02 16.64 12.46
N PRO A 117 -8.52 15.57 13.10
CA PRO A 117 -8.03 14.42 12.34
C PRO A 117 -9.19 13.83 11.56
N PRO A 118 -9.02 13.53 10.25
CA PRO A 118 -10.05 12.82 9.51
C PRO A 118 -10.29 11.46 10.17
N PRO A 119 -11.53 10.98 10.20
CA PRO A 119 -11.92 9.77 10.93
C PRO A 119 -11.27 8.47 10.46
N SER A 120 -10.43 8.51 9.46
CA SER A 120 -9.74 7.34 8.91
C SER A 120 -8.22 7.46 8.87
N ALA A 121 -7.64 8.39 9.63
CA ALA A 121 -6.21 8.52 9.73
C ALA A 121 -5.61 7.51 10.73
N GLN A 122 -5.88 6.24 10.51
CA GLN A 122 -4.96 5.24 11.02
C GLN A 122 -3.84 5.14 10.00
N ALA A 123 -2.75 5.82 10.28
CA ALA A 123 -1.53 5.58 9.56
C ALA A 123 -1.24 4.08 9.63
N PRO A 124 -0.99 3.42 8.50
CA PRO A 124 -0.44 2.09 8.57
C PRO A 124 0.87 2.22 9.33
N SER A 125 0.93 1.63 10.49
CA SER A 125 2.21 1.37 11.11
C SER A 125 3.01 0.61 10.08
N ALA A 126 4.11 1.20 9.63
CA ALA A 126 5.04 0.46 8.81
C ALA A 126 5.28 -0.86 9.55
N PRO A 127 5.05 -2.01 8.90
CA PRO A 127 5.33 -3.26 9.56
C PRO A 127 6.80 -3.22 9.94
N ALA A 128 7.06 -3.30 11.22
CA ALA A 128 8.41 -3.56 11.67
C ALA A 128 8.89 -4.80 10.91
N PRO A 129 10.12 -4.80 10.38
CA PRO A 129 10.65 -6.01 9.79
C PRO A 129 10.58 -7.08 10.85
N SER A 130 9.69 -8.02 10.66
CA SER A 130 9.65 -9.20 11.50
C SER A 130 10.95 -9.92 11.24
N ALA A 131 11.91 -9.71 12.11
CA ALA A 131 13.03 -10.60 12.22
C ALA A 131 12.46 -11.94 12.67
N GLN A 132 12.03 -12.73 11.73
CA GLN A 132 11.84 -14.14 11.98
C GLN A 132 13.23 -14.74 12.14
N ALA A 133 13.61 -14.89 13.37
CA ALA A 133 14.70 -15.79 13.66
C ALA A 133 14.28 -17.16 13.12
N PRO A 134 15.13 -17.82 12.34
CA PRO A 134 14.89 -19.20 12.01
C PRO A 134 15.02 -19.97 13.31
N SER A 135 13.94 -20.54 13.76
CA SER A 135 14.03 -21.62 14.73
C SER A 135 14.64 -22.79 14.01
N ALA A 136 15.94 -22.85 14.07
CA ALA A 136 16.65 -24.07 13.84
C ALA A 136 16.47 -24.89 15.09
N GLU A 137 15.53 -25.80 15.05
CA GLU A 137 15.62 -26.97 15.89
C GLU A 137 15.49 -28.19 15.04
N GLY A 138 16.63 -28.58 14.59
CA GLY A 138 16.94 -29.96 14.42
C GLY A 138 16.96 -30.61 15.80
N GLU A 139 16.12 -31.54 15.98
CA GLU A 139 16.20 -32.56 17.02
C GLU A 139 15.71 -33.80 16.35
N GLU A 140 16.61 -34.59 15.84
CA GLU A 140 17.25 -35.62 16.54
C GLU A 140 16.32 -36.65 17.22
N ARG A 141 16.33 -37.70 16.63
CA ARG A 141 16.21 -39.12 16.98
C ARG A 141 15.25 -39.90 16.14
#